data_830e11325cd63e8a0240c9277ce371c1
#
_entry.id   830e11325cd63e8a0240c9277ce371c1
#
_cell.length_a   1.000
_cell.length_b   1.000
_cell.length_c   1.000
_cell.angle_alpha   90.00
_cell.angle_beta   90.00
_cell.angle_gamma   90.00
#
_symmetry.space_group_name_H-M   'P 1'
#
loop_
_entity.id
_entity.type
_entity.pdbx_description
1 polymer ?
#
loop_
_entity_poly.entity_id
_entity_poly.type
_entity_poly.pdbx_seq_one_letter_code
_entity_poly.pdbx_strand_id
1 'polypeptide(L)'
;PEGHIEFLGREDHQVKIGGFRIEIGEIESVLNKHELVNRAIVVKKKDSTGSEKLECFIVPADPTGHQFNDDSGIITDKEERKKFKLSLHGIRRSALGKTNIGLNLSQNGYYQNYVMRASSRRFLDASIDLTLLGEFLSCISIWEHNGSLRRRYASAGSSYPVQVYLCQHRNRINGLENNVLYYYNPLSHSLNKVTDYFPVLTDYHENENKEIYKEEGFSVFLVANLNAIEPLYGKKAFEFCLIEAGLMTQVMETTGVNTGIGICQIGSYKNYDFIRDFNLPDENYRLIHSFIAGKIDFTDHARSLPRHEDDSSQDYGKEDTIAILKEYVLNELPNYMCPSNWHILSDMPLTSNGKVDYSAILNYGEKETVSCTVQPPPQPSTQQEASFKNLVIDEVSQVLGTKDIDLDANFFEIGIDSKTIVKVWRGITDKSQIKFPLTSIFEHTTVRKLTRYLEITKNK
;
A
#
# COMPACT_ATOMS: atom_id res chain seq x y z
N PRO A 1 24.88 -32.75 53.91
CA PRO A 1 23.91 -32.12 53.07
C PRO A 1 23.20 -31.08 53.92
N GLU A 2 23.72 -29.89 53.88
CA GLU A 2 23.13 -28.71 54.50
C GLU A 2 21.97 -28.31 53.60
N GLY A 3 20.72 -28.42 54.13
CA GLY A 3 19.50 -28.17 53.38
C GLY A 3 19.32 -26.72 53.04
N HIS A 4 20.10 -26.18 52.12
CA HIS A 4 19.88 -24.88 51.51
C HIS A 4 18.78 -25.04 50.46
N ILE A 5 17.70 -24.26 50.59
CA ILE A 5 16.66 -24.14 49.58
C ILE A 5 17.18 -23.13 48.56
N GLU A 6 17.55 -23.61 47.37
CA GLU A 6 17.89 -22.74 46.25
C GLU A 6 16.60 -22.36 45.49
N PHE A 7 16.40 -21.06 45.31
CA PHE A 7 15.27 -20.58 44.53
C PHE A 7 15.59 -20.74 43.06
N LEU A 8 15.05 -21.79 42.43
CA LEU A 8 15.26 -22.11 41.00
C LEU A 8 14.39 -21.30 40.04
N GLY A 9 13.66 -20.31 40.54
CA GLY A 9 12.71 -19.53 39.77
C GLY A 9 11.26 -19.90 40.06
N ARG A 10 10.34 -19.25 39.40
CA ARG A 10 8.91 -19.49 39.52
C ARG A 10 8.45 -20.39 38.37
N GLU A 11 7.57 -21.32 38.66
CA GLU A 11 6.92 -22.19 37.68
C GLU A 11 5.77 -21.48 36.97
N ASP A 12 5.29 -20.33 37.55
CA ASP A 12 4.28 -19.46 36.94
C ASP A 12 4.97 -18.47 35.99
N HIS A 13 4.46 -18.36 34.76
CA HIS A 13 4.95 -17.47 33.69
C HIS A 13 4.78 -15.97 34.01
N GLN A 14 4.76 -15.59 35.30
CA GLN A 14 4.65 -14.21 35.74
C GLN A 14 6.00 -13.49 35.65
N VAL A 15 5.98 -12.29 35.13
CA VAL A 15 7.17 -11.43 35.02
C VAL A 15 6.93 -10.09 35.70
N LYS A 16 8.02 -9.46 36.15
CA LYS A 16 8.00 -8.06 36.63
C LYS A 16 8.68 -7.20 35.58
N ILE A 17 7.98 -6.17 35.07
CA ILE A 17 8.52 -5.20 34.11
C ILE A 17 8.04 -3.81 34.55
N GLY A 18 8.97 -2.86 34.68
CA GLY A 18 8.63 -1.46 35.06
C GLY A 18 7.89 -1.34 36.41
N GLY A 19 8.06 -2.30 37.33
CA GLY A 19 7.35 -2.34 38.62
C GLY A 19 5.98 -3.03 38.57
N PHE A 20 5.47 -3.36 37.39
CA PHE A 20 4.19 -4.08 37.22
C PHE A 20 4.40 -5.59 37.21
N ARG A 21 3.45 -6.30 37.80
CA ARG A 21 3.37 -7.75 37.75
C ARG A 21 2.50 -8.14 36.58
N ILE A 22 3.06 -8.83 35.60
CA ILE A 22 2.42 -9.16 34.33
C ILE A 22 2.31 -10.68 34.19
N GLU A 23 1.13 -11.15 33.85
CA GLU A 23 0.87 -12.54 33.49
C GLU A 23 0.95 -12.70 31.97
N ILE A 24 2.07 -13.25 31.49
CA ILE A 24 2.30 -13.44 30.05
C ILE A 24 1.17 -14.26 29.42
N GLY A 25 0.69 -15.29 30.11
CA GLY A 25 -0.40 -16.15 29.63
C GLY A 25 -1.73 -15.42 29.39
N GLU A 26 -1.98 -14.31 30.09
CA GLU A 26 -3.17 -13.48 29.85
C GLU A 26 -3.07 -12.76 28.51
N ILE A 27 -1.90 -12.19 28.18
CA ILE A 27 -1.65 -11.54 26.89
C ILE A 27 -1.76 -12.56 25.75
N GLU A 28 -1.14 -13.74 25.92
CA GLU A 28 -1.22 -14.82 24.94
C GLU A 28 -2.65 -15.31 24.75
N SER A 29 -3.44 -15.42 25.85
CA SER A 29 -4.83 -15.82 25.77
C SER A 29 -5.69 -14.83 25.01
N VAL A 30 -5.47 -13.52 25.20
CA VAL A 30 -6.17 -12.48 24.45
C VAL A 30 -5.80 -12.55 22.99
N LEU A 31 -4.52 -12.61 22.66
CA LEU A 31 -4.04 -12.67 21.28
C LEU A 31 -4.52 -13.93 20.54
N ASN A 32 -4.47 -15.09 21.19
CA ASN A 32 -4.88 -16.37 20.58
C ASN A 32 -6.41 -16.48 20.35
N LYS A 33 -7.21 -15.56 20.90
CA LYS A 33 -8.65 -15.45 20.59
C LYS A 33 -8.91 -14.63 19.33
N HIS A 34 -7.93 -13.85 18.89
CA HIS A 34 -8.11 -12.99 17.74
C HIS A 34 -8.04 -13.82 16.44
N GLU A 35 -8.98 -13.61 15.54
CA GLU A 35 -9.13 -14.40 14.30
C GLU A 35 -7.92 -14.31 13.35
N LEU A 36 -7.11 -13.25 13.41
CA LEU A 36 -5.87 -13.12 12.62
C LEU A 36 -4.69 -13.91 13.21
N VAL A 37 -4.87 -14.56 14.36
CA VAL A 37 -3.81 -15.23 15.10
C VAL A 37 -4.05 -16.74 15.15
N ASN A 38 -3.16 -17.51 14.54
CA ASN A 38 -3.11 -18.95 14.74
C ASN A 38 -2.46 -19.28 16.06
N ARG A 39 -1.34 -18.60 16.35
CA ARG A 39 -0.62 -18.79 17.61
C ARG A 39 0.17 -17.55 17.97
N ALA A 40 0.07 -17.10 19.21
CA ALA A 40 0.88 -16.06 19.78
C ALA A 40 1.65 -16.56 20.98
N ILE A 41 2.92 -16.16 21.07
CA ILE A 41 3.82 -16.39 22.22
C ILE A 41 4.39 -15.05 22.63
N VAL A 42 4.39 -14.79 23.92
CA VAL A 42 4.98 -13.58 24.50
C VAL A 42 6.13 -13.97 25.41
N VAL A 43 7.27 -13.31 25.26
CA VAL A 43 8.44 -13.56 26.10
C VAL A 43 8.96 -12.25 26.68
N LYS A 44 9.58 -12.37 27.85
CA LYS A 44 10.38 -11.28 28.44
C LYS A 44 11.79 -11.34 27.87
N LYS A 45 12.26 -10.25 27.27
CA LYS A 45 13.62 -10.14 26.75
C LYS A 45 14.30 -8.86 27.28
N LYS A 46 15.63 -8.90 27.39
CA LYS A 46 16.43 -7.72 27.73
C LYS A 46 16.92 -7.07 26.44
N ASP A 47 16.76 -5.76 26.34
CA ASP A 47 17.34 -5.01 25.24
C ASP A 47 18.85 -4.78 25.44
N SER A 48 19.50 -4.15 24.47
CA SER A 48 20.94 -3.86 24.50
C SER A 48 21.35 -2.93 25.67
N THR A 49 20.40 -2.25 26.30
CA THR A 49 20.62 -1.38 27.47
C THR A 49 20.42 -2.14 28.78
N GLY A 50 19.99 -3.42 28.74
CA GLY A 50 19.66 -4.24 29.89
C GLY A 50 18.24 -4.02 30.43
N SER A 51 17.42 -3.19 29.77
CA SER A 51 16.02 -2.97 30.12
C SER A 51 15.15 -4.17 29.71
N GLU A 52 14.24 -4.58 30.60
CA GLU A 52 13.35 -5.72 30.37
C GLU A 52 12.10 -5.26 29.62
N LYS A 53 11.76 -5.93 28.52
CA LYS A 53 10.61 -5.66 27.66
C LYS A 53 9.86 -6.94 27.30
N LEU A 54 8.58 -6.77 26.91
CA LEU A 54 7.79 -7.85 26.32
C LEU A 54 7.99 -7.86 24.81
N GLU A 55 8.28 -9.03 24.27
CA GLU A 55 8.31 -9.31 22.84
C GLU A 55 7.24 -10.34 22.49
N CYS A 56 6.45 -10.04 21.45
CA CYS A 56 5.38 -10.90 20.97
C CYS A 56 5.76 -11.53 19.63
N PHE A 57 5.57 -12.85 19.53
CA PHE A 57 5.80 -13.64 18.34
C PHE A 57 4.49 -14.25 17.88
N ILE A 58 4.06 -13.95 16.66
CA ILE A 58 2.77 -14.33 16.12
C ILE A 58 2.95 -15.17 14.86
N VAL A 59 2.28 -16.30 14.82
CA VAL A 59 1.98 -17.02 13.60
C VAL A 59 0.56 -16.60 13.19
N PRO A 60 0.37 -15.94 12.04
CA PRO A 60 -0.96 -15.58 11.57
C PRO A 60 -1.83 -16.80 11.36
N ALA A 61 -3.15 -16.65 11.55
CA ALA A 61 -4.09 -17.67 11.17
C ALA A 61 -3.97 -17.97 9.67
N ASP A 62 -4.00 -19.25 9.31
CA ASP A 62 -4.08 -19.66 7.92
C ASP A 62 -5.54 -19.63 7.48
N PRO A 63 -5.95 -18.70 6.64
CA PRO A 63 -7.33 -18.58 6.22
C PRO A 63 -7.73 -19.61 5.14
N THR A 64 -6.85 -20.54 4.78
CA THR A 64 -7.13 -21.55 3.74
C THR A 64 -8.12 -22.65 4.15
N GLY A 65 -8.69 -22.58 5.36
CA GLY A 65 -9.77 -23.45 5.80
C GLY A 65 -11.13 -23.24 5.12
N HIS A 66 -11.29 -22.18 4.32
CA HIS A 66 -12.50 -21.96 3.55
C HIS A 66 -12.50 -22.79 2.27
N GLN A 67 -13.19 -23.92 2.28
CA GLN A 67 -13.63 -24.57 1.05
C GLN A 67 -14.64 -23.63 0.37
N PHE A 68 -14.23 -23.05 -0.76
CA PHE A 68 -15.12 -22.30 -1.64
C PHE A 68 -16.12 -23.28 -2.28
N ASN A 69 -17.22 -23.52 -1.59
CA ASN A 69 -18.33 -24.25 -2.14
C ASN A 69 -19.43 -23.24 -2.49
N ASP A 70 -19.66 -23.07 -3.80
CA ASP A 70 -20.69 -22.21 -4.35
C ASP A 70 -20.50 -20.68 -4.16
N ASP A 71 -21.34 -19.87 -4.80
CA ASP A 71 -21.42 -18.41 -4.63
C ASP A 71 -21.58 -17.93 -3.16
N SER A 72 -21.84 -18.86 -2.24
CA SER A 72 -21.91 -18.63 -0.80
C SER A 72 -20.56 -18.32 -0.13
N GLY A 73 -19.43 -18.48 -0.85
CA GLY A 73 -18.08 -18.22 -0.31
C GLY A 73 -17.57 -16.78 -0.49
N ILE A 74 -18.39 -15.88 -1.01
CA ILE A 74 -18.01 -14.49 -1.18
C ILE A 74 -18.17 -13.72 0.14
N ILE A 75 -17.07 -13.18 0.65
CA ILE A 75 -17.10 -12.32 1.83
C ILE A 75 -17.86 -11.04 1.47
N THR A 76 -19.04 -10.84 2.02
CA THR A 76 -19.90 -9.67 1.78
C THR A 76 -19.73 -8.61 2.85
N ASP A 77 -19.36 -8.99 4.07
CA ASP A 77 -19.11 -8.07 5.17
C ASP A 77 -17.88 -7.19 4.90
N LYS A 78 -18.00 -5.89 5.15
CA LYS A 78 -17.00 -4.89 4.81
C LYS A 78 -15.73 -5.02 5.65
N GLU A 79 -15.88 -5.29 6.95
CA GLU A 79 -14.74 -5.43 7.87
C GLU A 79 -14.04 -6.77 7.65
N GLU A 80 -14.79 -7.83 7.40
CA GLU A 80 -14.23 -9.14 7.05
C GLU A 80 -13.44 -9.08 5.73
N ARG A 81 -13.97 -8.39 4.71
CA ARG A 81 -13.24 -8.12 3.44
C ARG A 81 -11.95 -7.35 3.68
N LYS A 82 -11.96 -6.35 4.58
CA LYS A 82 -10.76 -5.58 4.93
C LYS A 82 -9.71 -6.49 5.58
N LYS A 83 -10.10 -7.30 6.56
CA LYS A 83 -9.23 -8.27 7.24
C LYS A 83 -8.64 -9.29 6.25
N PHE A 84 -9.47 -9.85 5.37
CA PHE A 84 -9.02 -10.76 4.32
C PHE A 84 -7.96 -10.13 3.41
N LYS A 85 -8.15 -8.87 2.99
CA LYS A 85 -7.18 -8.14 2.17
C LYS A 85 -5.85 -7.91 2.90
N LEU A 86 -5.89 -7.58 4.19
CA LEU A 86 -4.69 -7.34 5.01
C LEU A 86 -3.85 -8.61 5.22
N SER A 87 -4.47 -9.79 5.16
CA SER A 87 -3.76 -11.07 5.33
C SER A 87 -2.85 -11.45 4.15
N LEU A 88 -2.88 -10.69 3.04
CA LEU A 88 -2.02 -10.86 1.86
C LEU A 88 -1.93 -12.31 1.35
N HIS A 89 -3.10 -12.95 1.17
CA HIS A 89 -3.20 -14.34 0.74
C HIS A 89 -2.46 -14.67 -0.56
N GLY A 90 -2.20 -13.68 -1.41
CA GLY A 90 -1.44 -13.88 -2.65
C GLY A 90 0.05 -14.12 -2.44
N ILE A 91 0.58 -13.90 -1.21
CA ILE A 91 1.99 -14.09 -0.91
C ILE A 91 2.21 -15.54 -0.46
N ARG A 92 3.09 -16.26 -1.16
CA ARG A 92 3.47 -17.60 -0.77
C ARG A 92 4.27 -17.57 0.54
N ARG A 93 3.73 -18.16 1.61
CA ARG A 93 4.30 -18.20 2.96
C ARG A 93 4.92 -19.54 3.36
N SER A 94 4.68 -20.61 2.58
CA SER A 94 5.27 -21.93 2.88
C SER A 94 6.79 -21.86 2.91
N ALA A 95 7.40 -22.61 3.81
CA ALA A 95 8.83 -22.74 3.99
C ALA A 95 9.56 -22.86 2.64
N LEU A 96 9.93 -21.73 2.12
CA LEU A 96 10.70 -21.58 0.91
C LEU A 96 12.13 -21.78 1.34
N GLY A 97 12.79 -22.68 0.74
CA GLY A 97 14.18 -23.04 0.82
C GLY A 97 15.03 -22.26 1.83
N LYS A 98 16.05 -22.87 2.29
CA LYS A 98 16.91 -22.40 3.39
C LYS A 98 17.69 -21.10 3.12
N THR A 99 17.52 -20.47 1.95
CA THR A 99 18.30 -19.28 1.56
C THR A 99 17.37 -18.18 1.06
N ASN A 100 17.41 -17.03 1.73
CA ASN A 100 16.75 -15.79 1.30
C ASN A 100 17.80 -14.86 0.68
N ILE A 101 17.56 -14.38 -0.54
CA ILE A 101 18.41 -13.42 -1.22
C ILE A 101 17.64 -12.09 -1.26
N GLY A 102 18.13 -11.12 -0.49
CA GLY A 102 17.58 -9.78 -0.47
C GLY A 102 17.79 -9.05 -1.81
N LEU A 103 16.78 -8.34 -2.29
CA LEU A 103 16.87 -7.49 -3.47
C LEU A 103 16.69 -6.03 -3.04
N ASN A 104 17.60 -5.17 -3.50
CA ASN A 104 17.51 -3.74 -3.21
C ASN A 104 16.45 -3.07 -4.09
N LEU A 105 15.57 -2.28 -3.49
CA LEU A 105 14.67 -1.38 -4.21
C LEU A 105 15.42 -0.11 -4.59
N SER A 106 15.52 0.16 -5.89
CA SER A 106 16.07 1.44 -6.39
C SER A 106 14.97 2.50 -6.35
N GLN A 107 15.20 3.58 -5.62
CA GLN A 107 14.33 4.77 -5.60
C GLN A 107 14.65 5.70 -6.78
N ASN A 108 14.73 5.18 -8.00
CA ASN A 108 14.87 6.01 -9.19
C ASN A 108 13.53 6.65 -9.57
N GLY A 109 13.53 7.60 -10.53
CA GLY A 109 12.37 8.41 -10.92
C GLY A 109 11.09 7.63 -11.34
N TYR A 110 11.17 6.31 -11.55
CA TYR A 110 10.02 5.47 -11.82
C TYR A 110 9.18 5.17 -10.56
N TYR A 111 9.76 5.26 -9.38
CA TYR A 111 9.08 5.02 -8.11
C TYR A 111 7.84 5.90 -7.92
N GLN A 112 7.94 7.20 -8.27
CA GLN A 112 6.81 8.12 -8.15
C GLN A 112 5.61 7.70 -9.00
N ASN A 113 5.83 7.16 -10.19
CA ASN A 113 4.74 6.68 -11.05
C ASN A 113 4.01 5.47 -10.46
N TYR A 114 4.72 4.59 -9.75
CA TYR A 114 4.10 3.44 -9.07
C TYR A 114 3.29 3.86 -7.85
N VAL A 115 3.82 4.79 -7.06
CA VAL A 115 3.15 5.28 -5.85
C VAL A 115 1.89 6.07 -6.18
N MET A 116 1.87 6.77 -7.32
CA MET A 116 0.70 7.57 -7.74
C MET A 116 -0.45 6.74 -8.34
N ARG A 117 -0.26 5.44 -8.59
CA ARG A 117 -1.33 4.58 -9.09
C ARG A 117 -2.35 4.27 -7.99
N ALA A 118 -3.56 4.74 -8.13
CA ALA A 118 -4.70 4.38 -7.27
C ALA A 118 -6.01 4.35 -8.06
N SER A 119 -6.95 3.53 -7.63
CA SER A 119 -8.31 3.53 -8.19
C SER A 119 -9.07 4.79 -7.74
N SER A 120 -9.44 5.64 -8.68
CA SER A 120 -10.18 6.88 -8.41
C SER A 120 -11.67 6.62 -8.26
N ARG A 121 -12.22 6.93 -7.08
CA ARG A 121 -13.64 6.72 -6.77
C ARG A 121 -14.43 8.01 -6.58
N ARG A 122 -13.77 9.15 -6.74
CA ARG A 122 -14.37 10.49 -6.73
C ARG A 122 -13.87 11.25 -7.93
N PHE A 123 -14.79 11.88 -8.63
CA PHE A 123 -14.51 12.64 -9.84
C PHE A 123 -15.02 14.07 -9.67
N LEU A 124 -14.27 15.01 -10.24
CA LEU A 124 -14.64 16.41 -10.22
C LEU A 124 -15.81 16.66 -11.16
N ASP A 125 -16.70 17.57 -10.76
CA ASP A 125 -17.72 18.15 -11.63
C ASP A 125 -17.07 19.16 -12.59
N ALA A 126 -16.20 18.65 -13.48
CA ALA A 126 -15.43 19.47 -14.40
C ALA A 126 -15.42 18.89 -15.80
N SER A 127 -15.42 19.76 -16.80
CA SER A 127 -15.40 19.35 -18.21
C SER A 127 -14.02 18.84 -18.65
N ILE A 128 -14.04 17.93 -19.61
CA ILE A 128 -12.90 17.36 -20.33
C ILE A 128 -13.03 17.84 -21.77
N ASP A 129 -12.03 18.52 -22.29
CA ASP A 129 -12.01 18.84 -23.71
C ASP A 129 -11.48 17.68 -24.56
N LEU A 130 -11.69 17.72 -25.85
CA LEU A 130 -11.26 16.65 -26.76
C LEU A 130 -9.74 16.52 -26.86
N THR A 131 -8.99 17.57 -26.56
CA THR A 131 -7.54 17.53 -26.52
C THR A 131 -7.06 16.65 -25.37
N LEU A 132 -7.57 16.91 -24.16
CA LEU A 132 -7.24 16.12 -22.97
C LEU A 132 -7.71 14.66 -23.11
N LEU A 133 -8.90 14.43 -23.66
CA LEU A 133 -9.37 13.07 -23.95
C LEU A 133 -8.47 12.39 -24.97
N GLY A 134 -8.04 13.09 -26.01
CA GLY A 134 -7.09 12.59 -27.00
C GLY A 134 -5.74 12.26 -26.38
N GLU A 135 -5.19 13.11 -25.53
CA GLU A 135 -3.95 12.82 -24.78
C GLU A 135 -4.09 11.53 -23.92
N PHE A 136 -5.22 11.39 -23.21
CA PHE A 136 -5.51 10.20 -22.42
C PHE A 136 -5.59 8.95 -23.30
N LEU A 137 -6.33 8.98 -24.42
CA LEU A 137 -6.47 7.84 -25.31
C LEU A 137 -5.23 7.57 -26.17
N SER A 138 -4.30 8.51 -26.28
CA SER A 138 -3.06 8.37 -27.07
C SER A 138 -2.23 7.16 -26.65
N CYS A 139 -2.33 6.73 -25.39
CA CYS A 139 -1.57 5.59 -24.85
C CYS A 139 -1.98 4.24 -25.48
N ILE A 140 -3.18 4.17 -26.05
CA ILE A 140 -3.70 2.97 -26.75
C ILE A 140 -3.79 3.17 -28.26
N SER A 141 -3.30 4.29 -28.79
CA SER A 141 -3.22 4.56 -30.24
C SER A 141 -2.12 3.74 -30.91
N ILE A 142 -2.17 3.72 -32.22
CA ILE A 142 -1.12 3.14 -33.06
C ILE A 142 -0.12 4.25 -33.42
N TRP A 143 1.14 4.00 -33.17
CA TRP A 143 2.24 4.91 -33.48
C TRP A 143 3.09 4.32 -34.59
N GLU A 144 3.46 5.14 -35.58
CA GLU A 144 4.43 4.76 -36.58
C GLU A 144 5.83 5.17 -36.12
N HIS A 145 6.76 4.22 -36.17
CA HIS A 145 8.17 4.47 -35.88
C HIS A 145 9.04 3.66 -36.84
N ASN A 146 9.84 4.35 -37.66
CA ASN A 146 10.72 3.74 -38.66
C ASN A 146 9.99 2.76 -39.59
N GLY A 147 8.81 3.12 -40.10
CA GLY A 147 7.99 2.30 -40.98
C GLY A 147 7.32 1.10 -40.30
N SER A 148 7.39 0.99 -38.98
CA SER A 148 6.74 -0.07 -38.20
C SER A 148 5.64 0.52 -37.30
N LEU A 149 4.47 -0.12 -37.29
CA LEU A 149 3.38 0.24 -36.38
C LEU A 149 3.68 -0.30 -34.98
N ARG A 150 3.55 0.56 -33.99
CA ARG A 150 3.85 0.26 -32.59
C ARG A 150 2.67 0.62 -31.69
N ARG A 151 2.51 -0.17 -30.61
CA ARG A 151 1.63 0.17 -29.49
C ARG A 151 2.40 0.14 -28.18
N ARG A 152 1.87 0.80 -27.14
CA ARG A 152 2.50 0.86 -25.81
C ARG A 152 2.30 -0.39 -24.97
N TYR A 153 1.48 -1.33 -25.43
CA TYR A 153 1.18 -2.60 -24.76
C TYR A 153 1.38 -3.78 -25.71
N ALA A 154 1.62 -4.95 -25.13
CA ALA A 154 1.81 -6.16 -25.89
C ALA A 154 0.46 -6.81 -26.24
N SER A 155 0.43 -7.51 -27.38
CA SER A 155 -0.67 -8.37 -27.77
C SER A 155 -0.14 -9.68 -28.34
N ALA A 156 -0.84 -10.78 -28.12
CA ALA A 156 -0.49 -12.09 -28.65
C ALA A 156 -0.50 -12.04 -30.18
N GLY A 157 0.62 -12.44 -30.79
CA GLY A 157 0.81 -12.40 -32.23
C GLY A 157 0.65 -11.03 -32.88
N SER A 158 0.73 -9.95 -32.11
CA SER A 158 0.46 -8.57 -32.55
C SER A 158 -0.92 -8.41 -33.23
N SER A 159 -1.92 -9.19 -32.77
CA SER A 159 -3.26 -9.20 -33.36
C SER A 159 -4.15 -8.06 -32.89
N TYR A 160 -3.92 -7.55 -31.64
CA TYR A 160 -4.65 -6.43 -31.02
C TYR A 160 -6.18 -6.55 -31.11
N PRO A 161 -6.77 -7.65 -30.62
CA PRO A 161 -8.18 -7.94 -30.77
C PRO A 161 -9.09 -7.12 -29.86
N VAL A 162 -8.56 -6.42 -28.85
CA VAL A 162 -9.37 -5.69 -27.87
C VAL A 162 -9.71 -4.30 -28.41
N GLN A 163 -11.01 -4.07 -28.57
CA GLN A 163 -11.59 -2.80 -29.02
C GLN A 163 -12.02 -1.94 -27.82
N VAL A 164 -11.99 -0.62 -27.99
CA VAL A 164 -12.35 0.35 -26.95
C VAL A 164 -13.59 1.14 -27.37
N TYR A 165 -14.57 1.16 -26.49
CA TYR A 165 -15.77 1.94 -26.62
C TYR A 165 -15.90 2.89 -25.43
N LEU A 166 -16.53 4.06 -25.62
CA LEU A 166 -16.76 4.99 -24.54
C LEU A 166 -18.13 5.70 -24.70
N CYS A 167 -18.70 6.08 -23.57
CA CYS A 167 -19.89 6.95 -23.54
C CYS A 167 -19.84 7.90 -22.35
N GLN A 168 -20.58 9.00 -22.45
CA GLN A 168 -20.86 9.89 -21.33
C GLN A 168 -22.36 10.06 -21.13
N HIS A 169 -22.77 10.37 -19.89
CA HIS A 169 -24.17 10.63 -19.57
C HIS A 169 -24.41 12.04 -18.99
N ARG A 170 -23.35 12.78 -18.68
CA ARG A 170 -23.41 14.02 -17.88
C ARG A 170 -22.80 15.24 -18.55
N ASN A 171 -22.61 15.19 -19.84
CA ASN A 171 -22.01 16.30 -20.60
C ASN A 171 -20.63 16.73 -20.04
N ARG A 172 -19.83 15.76 -19.64
CA ARG A 172 -18.47 15.99 -19.10
C ARG A 172 -17.41 16.15 -20.19
N ILE A 173 -17.63 15.57 -21.36
CA ILE A 173 -16.71 15.68 -22.49
C ILE A 173 -17.33 16.66 -23.48
N ASN A 174 -16.69 17.83 -23.61
CA ASN A 174 -17.13 18.86 -24.55
C ASN A 174 -16.97 18.34 -26.00
N GLY A 175 -18.03 18.45 -26.78
CA GLY A 175 -18.03 18.02 -28.20
C GLY A 175 -18.49 16.59 -28.43
N LEU A 176 -18.83 15.81 -27.38
CA LEU A 176 -19.51 14.53 -27.53
C LEU A 176 -20.96 14.62 -27.07
N GLU A 177 -21.85 13.87 -27.73
CA GLU A 177 -23.26 13.75 -27.33
C GLU A 177 -23.37 12.87 -26.07
N ASN A 178 -24.37 13.19 -25.22
CA ASN A 178 -24.73 12.34 -24.09
C ASN A 178 -25.51 11.13 -24.54
N ASN A 179 -25.33 10.02 -23.79
CA ASN A 179 -26.06 8.78 -24.04
C ASN A 179 -25.81 8.22 -25.45
N VAL A 180 -24.62 8.39 -25.97
CA VAL A 180 -24.17 7.89 -27.26
C VAL A 180 -22.89 7.08 -27.06
N LEU A 181 -22.83 5.91 -27.67
CA LEU A 181 -21.67 5.05 -27.65
C LEU A 181 -20.75 5.40 -28.81
N TYR A 182 -19.47 5.58 -28.52
CA TYR A 182 -18.42 5.84 -29.49
C TYR A 182 -17.41 4.69 -29.48
N TYR A 183 -17.02 4.24 -30.67
CA TYR A 183 -15.87 3.38 -30.90
C TYR A 183 -14.61 4.23 -31.03
N TYR A 184 -13.56 3.91 -30.30
CA TYR A 184 -12.26 4.52 -30.48
C TYR A 184 -11.48 3.80 -31.58
N ASN A 185 -11.17 4.49 -32.67
CA ASN A 185 -10.33 4.00 -33.73
C ASN A 185 -8.84 4.32 -33.45
N PRO A 186 -8.02 3.32 -33.08
CA PRO A 186 -6.64 3.56 -32.73
C PRO A 186 -5.73 3.93 -33.89
N LEU A 187 -6.14 3.61 -35.13
CA LEU A 187 -5.37 3.93 -36.34
C LEU A 187 -5.46 5.39 -36.72
N SER A 188 -6.66 5.94 -36.71
CA SER A 188 -6.92 7.37 -37.02
C SER A 188 -6.93 8.26 -35.79
N HIS A 189 -6.78 7.69 -34.59
CA HIS A 189 -6.90 8.39 -33.30
C HIS A 189 -8.18 9.23 -33.22
N SER A 190 -9.32 8.60 -33.48
CA SER A 190 -10.62 9.26 -33.59
C SER A 190 -11.73 8.47 -32.94
N LEU A 191 -12.83 9.14 -32.65
CA LEU A 191 -14.07 8.54 -32.14
C LEU A 191 -15.10 8.43 -33.25
N ASN A 192 -15.65 7.24 -33.43
CA ASN A 192 -16.72 6.94 -34.37
C ASN A 192 -18.01 6.69 -33.60
N LYS A 193 -19.05 7.43 -33.91
CA LYS A 193 -20.38 7.20 -33.33
C LYS A 193 -20.93 5.84 -33.75
N VAL A 194 -21.30 5.02 -32.78
CA VAL A 194 -21.81 3.65 -32.98
C VAL A 194 -23.34 3.61 -32.88
N THR A 195 -23.90 4.36 -31.94
CA THR A 195 -25.34 4.38 -31.67
C THR A 195 -25.86 5.79 -31.61
N ASP A 196 -27.19 5.98 -31.85
CA ASP A 196 -27.89 7.25 -31.59
C ASP A 196 -28.32 7.34 -30.11
N TYR A 197 -28.38 6.22 -29.40
CA TYR A 197 -28.73 6.17 -28.01
C TYR A 197 -28.03 5.00 -27.33
N PHE A 198 -27.50 5.22 -26.13
CA PHE A 198 -26.94 4.22 -25.23
C PHE A 198 -27.53 4.42 -23.82
N PRO A 199 -27.96 3.35 -23.13
CA PRO A 199 -28.67 3.47 -21.86
C PRO A 199 -27.77 4.00 -20.75
N VAL A 200 -28.38 4.69 -19.77
CA VAL A 200 -27.73 5.05 -18.52
C VAL A 200 -27.57 3.80 -17.66
N LEU A 201 -26.35 3.52 -17.21
CA LEU A 201 -26.02 2.25 -16.58
C LEU A 201 -26.20 2.22 -15.05
N THR A 202 -26.87 3.21 -14.44
CA THR A 202 -27.03 3.30 -12.97
C THR A 202 -27.59 2.00 -12.36
N ASP A 203 -28.59 1.39 -13.00
CA ASP A 203 -29.25 0.21 -12.48
C ASP A 203 -28.51 -1.10 -12.81
N TYR A 204 -27.59 -1.04 -13.75
CA TYR A 204 -26.71 -2.16 -14.10
C TYR A 204 -25.53 -2.32 -13.14
N HIS A 205 -25.13 -1.23 -12.47
CA HIS A 205 -24.04 -1.28 -11.49
C HIS A 205 -24.45 -1.93 -10.16
N GLU A 206 -23.52 -2.64 -9.54
CA GLU A 206 -23.65 -3.06 -8.15
C GLU A 206 -23.69 -1.85 -7.21
N ASN A 207 -24.27 -2.03 -6.02
CA ASN A 207 -24.57 -0.93 -5.11
C ASN A 207 -23.35 -0.04 -4.78
N GLU A 208 -22.18 -0.65 -4.58
CA GLU A 208 -20.95 0.10 -4.30
C GLU A 208 -20.49 0.95 -5.48
N ASN A 209 -20.70 0.48 -6.69
CA ASN A 209 -20.33 1.16 -7.93
C ASN A 209 -21.33 2.23 -8.36
N LYS A 210 -22.59 2.15 -7.92
CA LYS A 210 -23.64 3.14 -8.26
C LYS A 210 -23.26 4.56 -7.83
N GLU A 211 -22.69 4.70 -6.63
CA GLU A 211 -22.31 6.03 -6.13
C GLU A 211 -21.12 6.59 -6.92
N ILE A 212 -20.17 5.75 -7.30
CA ILE A 212 -19.03 6.13 -8.14
C ILE A 212 -19.52 6.55 -9.54
N TYR A 213 -20.46 5.77 -10.11
CA TYR A 213 -21.04 6.06 -11.41
C TYR A 213 -21.84 7.38 -11.46
N LYS A 214 -22.44 7.79 -10.34
CA LYS A 214 -23.13 9.07 -10.24
C LYS A 214 -22.22 10.29 -10.43
N GLU A 215 -20.94 10.15 -10.17
CA GLU A 215 -19.94 11.22 -10.29
C GLU A 215 -19.05 11.08 -11.54
N GLU A 216 -19.30 10.08 -12.38
CA GLU A 216 -18.45 9.78 -13.54
C GLU A 216 -18.31 10.94 -14.52
N GLY A 217 -17.15 10.99 -15.18
CA GLY A 217 -16.96 11.79 -16.39
C GLY A 217 -17.45 11.04 -17.63
N PHE A 218 -17.03 9.78 -17.73
CA PHE A 218 -17.38 8.88 -18.84
C PHE A 218 -17.08 7.42 -18.45
N SER A 219 -17.75 6.50 -19.12
CA SER A 219 -17.49 5.07 -19.03
C SER A 219 -16.71 4.57 -20.24
N VAL A 220 -15.81 3.60 -20.01
CA VAL A 220 -15.04 2.93 -21.05
C VAL A 220 -15.27 1.44 -20.98
N PHE A 221 -15.42 0.81 -22.13
CA PHE A 221 -15.68 -0.62 -22.29
C PHE A 221 -14.61 -1.25 -23.19
N LEU A 222 -14.05 -2.36 -22.76
CA LEU A 222 -13.11 -3.17 -23.52
C LEU A 222 -13.83 -4.39 -24.06
N VAL A 223 -13.88 -4.52 -25.38
CA VAL A 223 -14.62 -5.56 -26.09
C VAL A 223 -13.62 -6.41 -26.88
N ALA A 224 -13.56 -7.71 -26.59
CA ALA A 224 -12.77 -8.65 -27.37
C ALA A 224 -13.45 -8.94 -28.71
N ASN A 225 -12.71 -8.81 -29.79
CA ASN A 225 -13.07 -9.32 -31.11
C ASN A 225 -12.34 -10.66 -31.34
N LEU A 226 -12.99 -11.77 -31.04
CA LEU A 226 -12.39 -13.09 -31.15
C LEU A 226 -12.04 -13.45 -32.59
N ASN A 227 -12.75 -12.94 -33.60
CA ASN A 227 -12.44 -13.17 -35.02
C ASN A 227 -11.01 -12.69 -35.36
N ALA A 228 -10.47 -11.72 -34.65
CA ALA A 228 -9.12 -11.17 -34.89
C ALA A 228 -7.99 -12.03 -34.31
N ILE A 229 -8.29 -13.03 -33.47
CA ILE A 229 -7.26 -13.78 -32.72
C ILE A 229 -7.49 -15.30 -32.75
N GLU A 230 -8.71 -15.78 -32.80
CA GLU A 230 -9.01 -17.22 -32.85
C GLU A 230 -8.31 -17.99 -33.99
N PRO A 231 -8.16 -17.43 -35.20
CA PRO A 231 -7.41 -18.11 -36.26
C PRO A 231 -5.95 -18.40 -35.90
N LEU A 232 -5.36 -17.65 -34.95
CA LEU A 232 -3.98 -17.82 -34.51
C LEU A 232 -3.85 -18.72 -33.29
N TYR A 233 -4.82 -18.67 -32.36
CA TYR A 233 -4.66 -19.25 -31.02
C TYR A 233 -5.80 -20.17 -30.57
N GLY A 234 -6.84 -20.35 -31.38
CA GLY A 234 -7.96 -21.26 -31.10
C GLY A 234 -8.59 -20.97 -29.73
N LYS A 235 -8.75 -22.02 -28.94
CA LYS A 235 -9.39 -21.94 -27.60
C LYS A 235 -8.71 -20.99 -26.59
N LYS A 236 -7.43 -20.65 -26.78
CA LYS A 236 -6.70 -19.71 -25.91
C LYS A 236 -6.91 -18.25 -26.30
N ALA A 237 -7.60 -17.96 -27.37
CA ALA A 237 -7.83 -16.61 -27.87
C ALA A 237 -8.46 -15.70 -26.83
N PHE A 238 -9.47 -16.18 -26.10
CA PHE A 238 -10.16 -15.41 -25.07
C PHE A 238 -9.25 -15.07 -23.88
N GLU A 239 -8.42 -16.00 -23.43
CA GLU A 239 -7.44 -15.76 -22.35
C GLU A 239 -6.46 -14.66 -22.74
N PHE A 240 -5.98 -14.64 -23.99
CA PHE A 240 -5.09 -13.59 -24.49
C PHE A 240 -5.79 -12.23 -24.59
N CYS A 241 -7.08 -12.19 -24.90
CA CYS A 241 -7.86 -10.94 -24.84
C CYS A 241 -7.94 -10.39 -23.42
N LEU A 242 -8.15 -11.24 -22.41
CA LEU A 242 -8.17 -10.82 -21.00
C LEU A 242 -6.82 -10.26 -20.55
N ILE A 243 -5.72 -10.90 -20.94
CA ILE A 243 -4.36 -10.42 -20.67
C ILE A 243 -4.13 -9.05 -21.32
N GLU A 244 -4.50 -8.91 -22.61
CA GLU A 244 -4.37 -7.65 -23.33
C GLU A 244 -5.20 -6.52 -22.68
N ALA A 245 -6.44 -6.80 -22.30
CA ALA A 245 -7.29 -5.83 -21.61
C ALA A 245 -6.65 -5.32 -20.29
N GLY A 246 -6.03 -6.22 -19.52
CA GLY A 246 -5.27 -5.85 -18.31
C GLY A 246 -4.09 -4.95 -18.62
N LEU A 247 -3.30 -5.26 -19.66
CA LEU A 247 -2.18 -4.43 -20.11
C LEU A 247 -2.64 -3.06 -20.61
N MET A 248 -3.73 -3.00 -21.38
CA MET A 248 -4.32 -1.75 -21.84
C MET A 248 -4.78 -0.88 -20.66
N THR A 249 -5.49 -1.47 -19.70
CA THR A 249 -5.98 -0.74 -18.53
C THR A 249 -4.84 -0.19 -17.70
N GLN A 250 -3.77 -0.96 -17.50
CA GLN A 250 -2.57 -0.50 -16.79
C GLN A 250 -1.90 0.71 -17.47
N VAL A 251 -1.79 0.68 -18.79
CA VAL A 251 -1.23 1.81 -19.56
C VAL A 251 -2.15 3.03 -19.47
N MET A 252 -3.47 2.84 -19.51
CA MET A 252 -4.45 3.91 -19.36
C MET A 252 -4.44 4.50 -17.94
N GLU A 253 -4.36 3.69 -16.87
CA GLU A 253 -4.23 4.17 -15.50
C GLU A 253 -2.97 5.04 -15.33
N THR A 254 -1.82 4.58 -15.85
CA THR A 254 -0.57 5.33 -15.77
C THR A 254 -0.65 6.66 -16.53
N THR A 255 -1.28 6.66 -17.71
CA THR A 255 -1.47 7.88 -18.51
C THR A 255 -2.48 8.82 -17.85
N GLY A 256 -3.52 8.26 -17.24
CA GLY A 256 -4.53 9.00 -16.51
C GLY A 256 -3.95 9.87 -15.40
N VAL A 257 -3.01 9.33 -14.62
CA VAL A 257 -2.29 10.11 -13.59
C VAL A 257 -1.63 11.34 -14.19
N ASN A 258 -0.99 11.22 -15.36
CA ASN A 258 -0.28 12.33 -16.00
C ASN A 258 -1.23 13.35 -16.65
N THR A 259 -2.44 12.94 -17.04
CA THR A 259 -3.45 13.79 -17.70
C THR A 259 -4.51 14.32 -16.74
N GLY A 260 -4.50 13.92 -15.47
CA GLY A 260 -5.53 14.30 -14.50
C GLY A 260 -6.87 13.60 -14.71
N ILE A 261 -6.87 12.45 -15.40
CA ILE A 261 -8.03 11.57 -15.58
C ILE A 261 -7.85 10.35 -14.70
N GLY A 262 -8.66 10.23 -13.65
CA GLY A 262 -8.68 9.05 -12.79
C GLY A 262 -9.54 7.94 -13.37
N ILE A 263 -9.24 6.69 -12.96
CA ILE A 263 -9.93 5.48 -13.41
C ILE A 263 -10.40 4.68 -12.19
N CYS A 264 -11.62 4.14 -12.25
CA CYS A 264 -12.12 3.10 -11.37
C CYS A 264 -12.54 1.89 -12.19
N GLN A 265 -11.83 0.79 -12.06
CA GLN A 265 -12.16 -0.47 -12.76
C GLN A 265 -13.46 -1.06 -12.18
N ILE A 266 -14.34 -1.54 -13.06
CA ILE A 266 -15.61 -2.16 -12.72
C ILE A 266 -15.50 -3.66 -12.93
N GLY A 267 -15.64 -4.42 -11.83
CA GLY A 267 -15.47 -5.88 -11.86
C GLY A 267 -16.66 -6.61 -12.44
N SER A 268 -17.89 -6.09 -12.24
CA SER A 268 -19.11 -6.76 -12.69
C SER A 268 -20.28 -5.78 -12.80
N TYR A 269 -21.27 -6.18 -13.56
CA TYR A 269 -22.61 -5.59 -13.64
C TYR A 269 -23.65 -6.60 -13.15
N LYS A 270 -24.79 -6.14 -12.67
CA LYS A 270 -25.91 -7.00 -12.25
C LYS A 270 -26.44 -7.86 -13.37
N ASN A 271 -26.49 -7.30 -14.56
CA ASN A 271 -26.75 -8.01 -15.81
C ASN A 271 -26.02 -7.28 -16.97
N TYR A 272 -26.00 -7.89 -18.12
CA TYR A 272 -25.26 -7.43 -19.29
C TYR A 272 -26.18 -7.15 -20.50
N ASP A 273 -27.47 -6.91 -20.27
CA ASP A 273 -28.43 -6.73 -21.37
C ASP A 273 -28.10 -5.51 -22.25
N PHE A 274 -27.45 -4.48 -21.67
CA PHE A 274 -26.99 -3.29 -22.39
C PHE A 274 -25.94 -3.58 -23.47
N ILE A 275 -25.31 -4.77 -23.50
CA ILE A 275 -24.38 -5.17 -24.57
C ILE A 275 -25.08 -5.20 -25.94
N ARG A 276 -26.38 -5.45 -25.98
CA ARG A 276 -27.16 -5.42 -27.21
C ARG A 276 -27.11 -4.04 -27.90
N ASP A 277 -26.94 -2.99 -27.11
CA ASP A 277 -26.87 -1.62 -27.60
C ASP A 277 -25.49 -1.25 -28.18
N PHE A 278 -24.49 -2.14 -28.12
CA PHE A 278 -23.18 -1.94 -28.74
C PHE A 278 -23.21 -2.13 -30.27
N ASN A 279 -24.29 -2.63 -30.81
CA ASN A 279 -24.43 -2.90 -32.24
C ASN A 279 -23.25 -3.73 -32.81
N LEU A 280 -22.83 -4.76 -32.02
CA LEU A 280 -21.72 -5.63 -32.40
C LEU A 280 -22.09 -6.54 -33.56
N PRO A 281 -21.14 -6.87 -34.47
CA PRO A 281 -21.44 -7.60 -35.70
C PRO A 281 -21.92 -9.04 -35.48
N ASP A 282 -21.40 -9.74 -34.48
CA ASP A 282 -21.71 -11.14 -34.20
C ASP A 282 -21.37 -11.54 -32.74
N GLU A 283 -21.64 -12.79 -32.38
CA GLU A 283 -21.42 -13.36 -31.06
C GLU A 283 -19.94 -13.54 -30.65
N ASN A 284 -19.00 -13.36 -31.58
CA ASN A 284 -17.56 -13.42 -31.31
C ASN A 284 -17.03 -12.14 -30.72
N TYR A 285 -17.88 -11.12 -30.55
CA TYR A 285 -17.55 -9.92 -29.79
C TYR A 285 -18.06 -10.05 -28.36
N ARG A 286 -17.17 -9.85 -27.37
CA ARG A 286 -17.51 -9.99 -25.96
C ARG A 286 -16.99 -8.81 -25.14
N LEU A 287 -17.87 -8.21 -24.34
CA LEU A 287 -17.44 -7.28 -23.30
C LEU A 287 -16.64 -8.06 -22.26
N ILE A 288 -15.38 -7.68 -22.05
CA ILE A 288 -14.44 -8.39 -21.17
C ILE A 288 -14.01 -7.55 -19.99
N HIS A 289 -14.06 -6.24 -20.10
CA HIS A 289 -13.70 -5.33 -19.00
C HIS A 289 -14.32 -3.96 -19.21
N SER A 290 -14.44 -3.19 -18.13
CA SER A 290 -14.89 -1.79 -18.17
C SER A 290 -14.34 -1.00 -17.01
N PHE A 291 -14.35 0.32 -17.15
CA PHE A 291 -14.03 1.23 -16.07
C PHE A 291 -14.78 2.56 -16.21
N ILE A 292 -14.95 3.21 -15.08
CA ILE A 292 -15.47 4.57 -14.96
C ILE A 292 -14.26 5.51 -14.90
N ALA A 293 -14.32 6.61 -15.61
CA ALA A 293 -13.26 7.61 -15.66
C ALA A 293 -13.81 9.04 -15.52
N GLY A 294 -12.95 9.95 -15.12
CA GLY A 294 -13.29 11.36 -14.99
C GLY A 294 -12.12 12.19 -14.48
N LYS A 295 -12.28 13.51 -14.49
CA LYS A 295 -11.29 14.42 -13.91
C LYS A 295 -11.14 14.19 -12.41
N ILE A 296 -9.90 14.24 -11.91
CA ILE A 296 -9.57 14.05 -10.48
C ILE A 296 -8.86 15.27 -9.92
N ASP A 297 -8.99 15.47 -8.61
CA ASP A 297 -8.14 16.37 -7.86
C ASP A 297 -6.86 15.63 -7.45
N PHE A 298 -5.71 16.06 -7.95
CA PHE A 298 -4.42 15.45 -7.62
C PHE A 298 -4.11 15.54 -6.13
N THR A 299 -4.55 16.57 -5.44
CA THR A 299 -4.29 16.73 -4.01
C THR A 299 -5.05 15.70 -3.18
N ASP A 300 -6.30 15.42 -3.53
CA ASP A 300 -7.11 14.37 -2.91
C ASP A 300 -6.64 12.97 -3.34
N HIS A 301 -6.24 12.82 -4.59
CA HIS A 301 -5.65 11.58 -5.09
C HIS A 301 -4.35 11.24 -4.35
N ALA A 302 -3.44 12.20 -4.21
CA ALA A 302 -2.20 12.04 -3.46
C ALA A 302 -2.43 11.77 -1.96
N ARG A 303 -3.52 12.29 -1.36
CA ARG A 303 -3.91 12.00 0.03
C ARG A 303 -4.50 10.61 0.22
N SER A 304 -5.12 10.05 -0.81
CA SER A 304 -5.66 8.69 -0.78
C SER A 304 -4.61 7.59 -0.92
N LEU A 305 -3.39 7.98 -1.31
CA LEU A 305 -2.25 7.07 -1.37
C LEU A 305 -1.76 6.77 0.05
N PRO A 306 -1.33 5.53 0.33
CA PRO A 306 -0.65 5.22 1.57
C PRO A 306 0.54 6.18 1.72
N ARG A 307 0.56 6.97 2.78
CA ARG A 307 1.71 7.81 3.08
C ARG A 307 2.86 6.90 3.45
N HIS A 308 3.91 6.93 2.64
CA HIS A 308 5.20 6.45 3.08
C HIS A 308 5.72 7.44 4.13
N GLU A 309 5.64 7.08 5.39
CA GLU A 309 6.63 7.53 6.34
C GLU A 309 7.91 6.80 5.96
N ASP A 310 8.98 7.56 5.69
CA ASP A 310 10.27 7.03 5.28
C ASP A 310 10.72 5.91 6.20
N ASP A 311 10.56 4.67 5.77
CA ASP A 311 11.26 3.56 6.37
C ASP A 311 11.67 2.55 5.30
N SER A 312 12.96 2.43 5.15
CA SER A 312 13.65 1.53 4.26
C SER A 312 13.42 0.10 4.71
N SER A 313 12.82 -0.71 3.86
CA SER A 313 12.58 -2.15 4.01
C SER A 313 11.35 -2.54 4.84
N GLN A 314 10.14 -2.43 4.28
CA GLN A 314 8.97 -2.86 5.02
C GLN A 314 8.05 -3.83 4.28
N ASP A 315 7.77 -4.85 5.01
CA ASP A 315 6.89 -5.97 4.85
C ASP A 315 5.44 -5.48 5.11
N TYR A 316 4.84 -4.79 4.13
CA TYR A 316 3.55 -4.07 4.22
C TYR A 316 2.37 -4.84 4.85
N GLY A 317 2.44 -6.16 4.92
CA GLY A 317 1.39 -6.97 5.53
C GLY A 317 1.57 -7.24 7.02
N LYS A 318 2.79 -7.08 7.53
CA LYS A 318 3.10 -7.35 8.95
C LYS A 318 2.74 -6.17 9.83
N GLU A 319 2.96 -4.94 9.37
CA GLU A 319 2.69 -3.72 10.15
C GLU A 319 1.20 -3.48 10.34
N ASP A 320 0.40 -3.67 9.30
CA ASP A 320 -1.06 -3.54 9.41
C ASP A 320 -1.64 -4.59 10.37
N THR A 321 -1.15 -5.84 10.30
CA THR A 321 -1.54 -6.91 11.23
C THR A 321 -1.10 -6.57 12.66
N ILE A 322 0.12 -6.07 12.84
CA ILE A 322 0.64 -5.66 14.15
C ILE A 322 -0.18 -4.49 14.70
N ALA A 323 -0.52 -3.49 13.88
CA ALA A 323 -1.31 -2.34 14.31
C ALA A 323 -2.71 -2.76 14.82
N ILE A 324 -3.39 -3.64 14.08
CA ILE A 324 -4.70 -4.20 14.50
C ILE A 324 -4.58 -4.97 15.81
N LEU A 325 -3.57 -5.82 15.94
CA LEU A 325 -3.39 -6.63 17.14
C LEU A 325 -2.96 -5.80 18.36
N LYS A 326 -2.18 -4.74 18.16
CA LYS A 326 -1.87 -3.76 19.22
C LYS A 326 -3.12 -3.06 19.72
N GLU A 327 -3.94 -2.55 18.80
CA GLU A 327 -5.21 -1.91 19.16
C GLU A 327 -6.14 -2.88 19.90
N TYR A 328 -6.22 -4.12 19.44
CA TYR A 328 -7.00 -5.15 20.10
C TYR A 328 -6.52 -5.44 21.53
N VAL A 329 -5.20 -5.61 21.74
CA VAL A 329 -4.63 -5.82 23.08
C VAL A 329 -4.87 -4.61 23.97
N LEU A 330 -4.74 -3.37 23.45
CA LEU A 330 -4.98 -2.16 24.22
C LEU A 330 -6.43 -1.93 24.61
N ASN A 331 -7.38 -2.52 23.87
CA ASN A 331 -8.80 -2.50 24.21
C ASN A 331 -9.17 -3.53 25.28
N GLU A 332 -8.46 -4.68 25.34
CA GLU A 332 -8.75 -5.79 26.23
C GLU A 332 -7.90 -5.79 27.50
N LEU A 333 -6.69 -5.20 27.46
CA LEU A 333 -5.72 -5.24 28.55
C LEU A 333 -5.13 -3.85 28.86
N PRO A 334 -4.65 -3.62 30.09
CA PRO A 334 -3.95 -2.39 30.46
C PRO A 334 -2.72 -2.13 29.59
N ASN A 335 -2.41 -0.87 29.30
CA ASN A 335 -1.33 -0.44 28.43
C ASN A 335 0.06 -1.02 28.77
N TYR A 336 0.35 -1.23 30.06
CA TYR A 336 1.63 -1.80 30.52
C TYR A 336 1.79 -3.30 30.17
N MET A 337 0.72 -3.97 29.73
CA MET A 337 0.71 -5.35 29.25
C MET A 337 0.89 -5.47 27.73
N CYS A 338 0.82 -4.36 26.99
CA CYS A 338 1.03 -4.38 25.55
C CYS A 338 2.50 -4.64 25.22
N PRO A 339 2.83 -5.67 24.41
CA PRO A 339 4.20 -5.95 24.00
C PRO A 339 4.83 -4.77 23.26
N SER A 340 6.10 -4.49 23.56
CA SER A 340 6.86 -3.40 22.92
C SER A 340 7.29 -3.76 21.51
N ASN A 341 7.71 -4.99 21.30
CA ASN A 341 8.19 -5.51 20.02
C ASN A 341 7.29 -6.65 19.54
N TRP A 342 7.06 -6.70 18.23
CA TRP A 342 6.17 -7.65 17.59
C TRP A 342 6.87 -8.29 16.39
N HIS A 343 6.80 -9.62 16.32
CA HIS A 343 7.42 -10.41 15.27
C HIS A 343 6.38 -11.33 14.64
N ILE A 344 6.26 -11.30 13.32
CA ILE A 344 5.40 -12.21 12.57
C ILE A 344 6.27 -13.34 12.03
N LEU A 345 5.94 -14.56 12.43
CA LEU A 345 6.61 -15.78 12.02
C LEU A 345 5.77 -16.52 10.99
N SER A 346 6.43 -17.21 10.05
CA SER A 346 5.74 -18.14 9.15
C SER A 346 5.23 -19.37 9.91
N ASP A 347 6.05 -19.86 10.84
CA ASP A 347 5.76 -21.03 11.68
C ASP A 347 6.35 -20.84 13.07
N MET A 348 5.68 -21.39 14.09
CA MET A 348 6.18 -21.38 15.45
C MET A 348 7.33 -22.40 15.58
N PRO A 349 8.51 -21.99 16.06
CA PRO A 349 9.59 -22.93 16.34
C PRO A 349 9.15 -24.01 17.33
N LEU A 350 9.30 -25.28 16.96
CA LEU A 350 8.93 -26.41 17.80
C LEU A 350 10.13 -27.28 18.10
N THR A 351 10.16 -27.84 19.31
CA THR A 351 11.10 -28.88 19.69
C THR A 351 10.75 -30.20 18.97
N SER A 352 11.66 -31.18 19.01
CA SER A 352 11.47 -32.53 18.47
C SER A 352 10.17 -33.22 19.00
N ASN A 353 9.69 -32.80 20.15
CA ASN A 353 8.48 -33.34 20.80
C ASN A 353 7.23 -32.49 20.49
N GLY A 354 7.26 -31.55 19.54
CA GLY A 354 6.13 -30.74 19.13
C GLY A 354 5.74 -29.62 20.09
N LYS A 355 6.54 -29.34 21.13
CA LYS A 355 6.34 -28.19 22.03
C LYS A 355 7.06 -26.96 21.49
N VAL A 356 6.59 -25.75 21.87
CA VAL A 356 7.26 -24.50 21.51
C VAL A 356 8.71 -24.50 21.97
N ASP A 357 9.61 -24.18 21.05
CA ASP A 357 11.03 -24.01 21.36
C ASP A 357 11.32 -22.57 21.79
N TYR A 358 11.17 -22.33 23.09
CA TYR A 358 11.46 -21.02 23.69
C TYR A 358 12.92 -20.58 23.51
N SER A 359 13.86 -21.51 23.40
CA SER A 359 15.27 -21.17 23.17
C SER A 359 15.46 -20.59 21.77
N ALA A 360 14.80 -21.15 20.77
CA ALA A 360 14.79 -20.63 19.42
C ALA A 360 14.12 -19.25 19.34
N ILE A 361 13.01 -19.04 20.08
CA ILE A 361 12.28 -17.76 20.14
C ILE A 361 13.13 -16.68 20.83
N LEU A 362 13.79 -16.99 21.94
CA LEU A 362 14.64 -16.03 22.65
C LEU A 362 15.87 -15.60 21.82
N ASN A 363 16.40 -16.51 21.01
CA ASN A 363 17.53 -16.24 20.11
C ASN A 363 17.10 -15.68 18.75
N TYR A 364 15.79 -15.46 18.53
CA TYR A 364 15.28 -14.85 17.32
C TYR A 364 15.75 -13.37 17.25
N GLY A 365 16.35 -12.99 16.14
CA GLY A 365 16.93 -11.67 15.95
C GLY A 365 18.42 -11.54 16.33
N GLU A 366 19.00 -12.45 17.11
CA GLU A 366 20.46 -12.42 17.40
C GLU A 366 21.31 -12.95 16.22
N LYS A 367 20.71 -13.73 15.33
CA LYS A 367 21.38 -14.27 14.12
C LYS A 367 21.22 -13.39 12.86
N GLU A 368 20.39 -12.36 12.90
CA GLU A 368 20.28 -11.40 11.77
C GLU A 368 21.28 -10.25 11.87
N THR A 369 22.04 -10.14 12.94
CA THR A 369 23.25 -9.31 12.99
C THR A 369 24.45 -10.05 12.41
N VAL A 370 24.33 -10.66 11.25
CA VAL A 370 25.48 -10.88 10.38
C VAL A 370 25.84 -9.51 9.84
N SER A 371 26.89 -8.95 10.41
CA SER A 371 27.54 -7.75 9.95
C SER A 371 27.78 -7.82 8.44
N CYS A 372 26.84 -7.33 7.65
CA CYS A 372 27.18 -6.70 6.41
C CYS A 372 27.90 -5.42 6.82
N THR A 373 29.21 -5.44 6.80
CA THR A 373 30.01 -4.24 6.64
C THR A 373 29.66 -3.70 5.26
N VAL A 374 28.52 -3.05 5.18
CA VAL A 374 28.22 -2.11 4.11
C VAL A 374 29.13 -0.93 4.41
N GLN A 375 30.18 -0.80 3.61
CA GLN A 375 30.87 0.48 3.53
C GLN A 375 29.77 1.51 3.27
N PRO A 376 29.67 2.58 4.08
CA PRO A 376 28.69 3.64 3.83
C PRO A 376 28.92 4.17 2.42
N PRO A 377 27.85 4.40 1.64
CA PRO A 377 27.98 5.07 0.36
C PRO A 377 28.72 6.39 0.57
N PRO A 378 29.57 6.83 -0.36
CA PRO A 378 30.35 8.04 -0.20
C PRO A 378 29.38 9.20 0.09
N GLN A 379 29.57 9.83 1.24
CA GLN A 379 28.80 10.99 1.67
C GLN A 379 28.99 12.10 0.62
N PRO A 380 27.93 12.72 0.12
CA PRO A 380 28.06 14.00 -0.51
C PRO A 380 28.38 15.02 0.61
N SER A 381 29.64 15.38 0.70
CA SER A 381 30.14 16.38 1.62
C SER A 381 29.74 17.77 1.13
N THR A 382 28.69 18.32 1.69
CA THR A 382 28.51 19.77 1.76
C THR A 382 28.72 20.21 3.18
N GLN A 383 29.65 21.14 3.41
CA GLN A 383 29.97 21.73 4.71
C GLN A 383 28.75 22.39 5.42
N GLN A 384 27.62 22.51 4.73
CA GLN A 384 26.38 23.09 5.22
C GLN A 384 25.50 22.10 6.00
N GLU A 385 25.43 20.81 5.60
CA GLU A 385 24.68 19.77 6.34
C GLU A 385 25.22 19.54 7.75
N ALA A 386 26.55 19.59 7.90
CA ALA A 386 27.18 19.47 9.20
C ALA A 386 26.80 20.62 10.16
N SER A 387 26.48 21.81 9.64
CA SER A 387 26.17 23.01 10.43
C SER A 387 24.81 22.94 11.12
N PHE A 388 23.73 22.58 10.41
CA PHE A 388 22.38 22.50 11.02
C PHE A 388 22.21 21.27 11.93
N LYS A 389 22.79 20.15 11.53
CA LYS A 389 22.80 18.95 12.36
C LYS A 389 23.43 19.23 13.73
N ASN A 390 24.61 19.86 13.75
CA ASN A 390 25.29 20.19 14.98
C ASN A 390 24.49 21.21 15.82
N LEU A 391 23.88 22.20 15.16
CA LEU A 391 23.03 23.18 15.84
C LEU A 391 21.84 22.53 16.55
N VAL A 392 21.14 21.62 15.87
CA VAL A 392 19.99 20.91 16.47
C VAL A 392 20.45 20.01 17.62
N ILE A 393 21.57 19.29 17.44
CA ILE A 393 22.16 18.47 18.51
C ILE A 393 22.52 19.32 19.72
N ASP A 394 23.16 20.47 19.52
CA ASP A 394 23.59 21.35 20.62
C ASP A 394 22.39 21.87 21.42
N GLU A 395 21.31 22.30 20.75
CA GLU A 395 20.11 22.79 21.44
C GLU A 395 19.38 21.68 22.22
N VAL A 396 19.28 20.49 21.61
CA VAL A 396 18.67 19.31 22.27
C VAL A 396 19.55 18.85 23.45
N SER A 397 20.86 18.79 23.27
CA SER A 397 21.83 18.43 24.32
C SER A 397 21.76 19.39 25.52
N GLN A 398 21.58 20.67 25.26
CA GLN A 398 21.50 21.71 26.29
C GLN A 398 20.26 21.54 27.17
N VAL A 399 19.16 21.04 26.58
CA VAL A 399 17.91 20.78 27.29
C VAL A 399 17.95 19.46 28.06
N LEU A 400 18.55 18.42 27.47
CA LEU A 400 18.62 17.08 28.05
C LEU A 400 19.78 16.88 29.04
N GLY A 401 20.79 17.77 28.99
CA GLY A 401 22.00 17.64 29.84
C GLY A 401 22.95 16.52 29.44
N THR A 402 22.75 15.92 28.23
CA THR A 402 23.60 14.84 27.68
C THR A 402 24.06 15.21 26.26
N LYS A 403 25.28 14.76 25.90
CA LYS A 403 25.82 14.94 24.55
C LYS A 403 25.62 13.72 23.65
N ASP A 404 25.23 12.61 24.24
CA ASP A 404 24.97 11.38 23.50
C ASP A 404 23.48 11.33 23.15
N ILE A 405 23.16 11.79 21.95
CA ILE A 405 21.79 11.86 21.43
C ILE A 405 21.72 11.01 20.16
N ASP A 406 20.84 10.04 20.20
CA ASP A 406 20.46 9.30 18.99
C ASP A 406 19.73 10.25 18.04
N LEU A 407 20.22 10.34 16.80
CA LEU A 407 19.70 11.27 15.79
C LEU A 407 18.27 10.94 15.33
N ASP A 408 17.84 9.72 15.55
CA ASP A 408 16.52 9.20 15.17
C ASP A 408 15.58 9.03 16.37
N ALA A 409 16.06 9.28 17.59
CA ALA A 409 15.23 9.24 18.78
C ALA A 409 14.21 10.40 18.79
N ASN A 410 12.97 10.08 19.14
CA ASN A 410 11.91 11.08 19.27
C ASN A 410 12.16 11.97 20.49
N PHE A 411 12.14 13.28 20.29
CA PHE A 411 12.39 14.28 21.34
C PHE A 411 11.55 14.06 22.60
N PHE A 412 10.30 13.66 22.44
CA PHE A 412 9.39 13.44 23.56
C PHE A 412 9.68 12.13 24.31
N GLU A 413 10.19 11.12 23.62
CA GLU A 413 10.58 9.83 24.21
C GLU A 413 11.88 9.92 25.00
N ILE A 414 12.79 10.82 24.59
CA ILE A 414 14.07 11.03 25.26
C ILE A 414 14.00 12.07 26.40
N GLY A 415 12.79 12.54 26.75
CA GLY A 415 12.55 13.37 27.93
C GLY A 415 12.36 14.87 27.68
N ILE A 416 12.17 15.31 26.42
CA ILE A 416 11.79 16.68 26.10
C ILE A 416 10.28 16.81 26.19
N ASP A 417 9.77 17.65 27.07
CA ASP A 417 8.35 17.95 27.19
C ASP A 417 7.91 19.16 26.34
N SER A 418 6.59 19.42 26.31
CA SER A 418 6.01 20.52 25.53
C SER A 418 6.49 21.92 25.96
N LYS A 419 7.05 22.09 27.16
CA LYS A 419 7.60 23.38 27.64
C LYS A 419 9.06 23.50 27.20
N THR A 420 9.80 22.43 27.28
CA THR A 420 11.23 22.40 26.95
C THR A 420 11.47 22.38 25.43
N ILE A 421 10.56 21.80 24.63
CA ILE A 421 10.66 21.83 23.15
C ILE A 421 10.59 23.26 22.60
N VAL A 422 9.86 24.16 23.28
CA VAL A 422 9.81 25.59 22.91
C VAL A 422 11.16 26.27 23.08
N LYS A 423 11.98 25.85 24.07
CA LYS A 423 13.34 26.36 24.25
C LYS A 423 14.24 25.89 23.10
N VAL A 424 14.16 24.65 22.73
CA VAL A 424 14.88 24.08 21.57
C VAL A 424 14.51 24.84 20.29
N TRP A 425 13.21 25.06 20.04
CA TRP A 425 12.74 25.83 18.89
C TRP A 425 13.30 27.26 18.87
N ARG A 426 13.29 27.98 20.00
CA ARG A 426 13.85 29.32 20.09
C ARG A 426 15.35 29.32 19.85
N GLY A 427 16.09 28.43 20.50
CA GLY A 427 17.54 28.33 20.33
C GLY A 427 17.93 28.07 18.87
N ILE A 428 17.22 27.20 18.17
CA ILE A 428 17.42 26.93 16.76
C ILE A 428 17.08 28.18 15.91
N THR A 429 15.93 28.81 16.15
CA THR A 429 15.49 30.00 15.41
C THR A 429 16.47 31.15 15.54
N ASP A 430 16.92 31.43 16.77
CA ASP A 430 17.83 32.53 17.06
C ASP A 430 19.23 32.32 16.45
N LYS A 431 19.74 31.10 16.49
CA LYS A 431 21.09 30.77 16.00
C LYS A 431 21.14 30.51 14.49
N SER A 432 20.07 29.92 13.92
CA SER A 432 20.02 29.65 12.47
C SER A 432 19.59 30.85 11.64
N GLN A 433 18.94 31.85 12.26
CA GLN A 433 18.23 32.97 11.61
C GLN A 433 17.11 32.52 10.65
N ILE A 434 16.71 31.24 10.70
CA ILE A 434 15.61 30.69 9.91
C ILE A 434 14.32 30.84 10.74
N LYS A 435 13.34 31.58 10.21
CA LYS A 435 12.00 31.67 10.81
C LYS A 435 11.15 30.50 10.34
N PHE A 436 10.79 29.61 11.24
CA PHE A 436 9.88 28.50 10.97
C PHE A 436 8.82 28.38 12.07
N PRO A 437 7.61 27.88 11.75
CA PRO A 437 6.53 27.74 12.72
C PRO A 437 6.91 26.79 13.86
N LEU A 438 6.47 27.10 15.09
CA LEU A 438 6.65 26.22 16.24
C LEU A 438 6.02 24.83 16.01
N THR A 439 4.94 24.75 15.23
CA THR A 439 4.27 23.50 14.86
C THR A 439 5.20 22.53 14.12
N SER A 440 6.14 23.05 13.33
CA SER A 440 7.07 22.22 12.57
C SER A 440 8.00 21.37 13.45
N ILE A 441 8.33 21.80 14.68
CA ILE A 441 9.15 20.98 15.58
C ILE A 441 8.36 19.80 16.16
N PHE A 442 7.03 19.91 16.21
CA PHE A 442 6.15 18.80 16.60
C PHE A 442 5.89 17.82 15.43
N GLU A 443 6.08 18.29 14.19
CA GLU A 443 5.97 17.46 12.98
C GLU A 443 7.30 16.74 12.70
N HIS A 444 8.43 17.37 13.05
CA HIS A 444 9.79 16.87 12.83
C HIS A 444 10.49 16.55 14.15
N THR A 445 10.02 15.52 14.84
CA THR A 445 10.33 15.19 16.23
C THR A 445 11.68 14.54 16.49
N THR A 446 12.58 14.43 15.50
CA THR A 446 13.93 13.85 15.65
C THR A 446 14.98 14.82 15.13
N VAL A 447 16.24 14.70 15.60
CA VAL A 447 17.34 15.53 15.12
C VAL A 447 17.46 15.46 13.60
N ARG A 448 17.41 14.28 13.02
CA ARG A 448 17.54 14.06 11.57
C ARG A 448 16.40 14.72 10.78
N LYS A 449 15.15 14.53 11.19
CA LYS A 449 13.97 15.11 10.53
C LYS A 449 13.99 16.63 10.58
N LEU A 450 14.29 17.19 11.75
CA LEU A 450 14.34 18.64 11.95
C LEU A 450 15.48 19.29 11.15
N THR A 451 16.67 18.68 11.14
CA THR A 451 17.80 19.14 10.33
C THR A 451 17.43 19.24 8.86
N ARG A 452 16.87 18.18 8.29
CA ARG A 452 16.42 18.13 6.88
C ARG A 452 15.36 19.18 6.56
N TYR A 453 14.41 19.39 7.47
CA TYR A 453 13.40 20.44 7.33
C TYR A 453 14.02 21.85 7.26
N LEU A 454 14.99 22.16 8.14
CA LEU A 454 15.70 23.44 8.16
C LEU A 454 16.51 23.69 6.89
N GLU A 455 17.13 22.67 6.35
CA GLU A 455 17.87 22.72 5.07
C GLU A 455 16.97 23.08 3.89
N ILE A 456 15.80 22.43 3.81
CA ILE A 456 14.81 22.72 2.76
C ILE A 456 14.22 24.12 2.92
N THR A 457 14.00 24.57 4.17
CA THR A 457 13.42 25.88 4.45
C THR A 457 14.39 27.04 4.16
N LYS A 458 15.69 26.80 4.31
CA LYS A 458 16.72 27.80 3.97
C LYS A 458 16.88 28.01 2.47
N ASN A 459 16.63 26.95 1.69
CA ASN A 459 16.81 26.98 0.22
C ASN A 459 15.55 27.48 -0.52
N LYS A 460 14.51 27.87 0.21
CA LYS A 460 13.31 28.57 -0.30
C LYS A 460 13.41 30.06 -0.02
#